data_7861b83c3441c75e8a642bacfc29d521
#
_entry.id   7861b83c3441c75e8a642bacfc29d521
#
_cell.length_a   1.000
_cell.length_b   1.000
_cell.length_c   1.000
_cell.angle_alpha   90.00
_cell.angle_beta   90.00
_cell.angle_gamma   90.00
#
_symmetry.space_group_name_H-M   'P 1'
#
loop_
_entity.id
_entity.type
_entity.pdbx_description
1 polymer ?
#
loop_
_entity_poly.entity_id
_entity_poly.type
_entity_poly.pdbx_seq_one_letter_code
_entity_poly.pdbx_strand_id
1 'polypeptide(L)'
;MRKKIISARKFIKPSFTHLVEKKRDGGEFSDEEVRFIVDSILDKEMPDFQQAALAMAVYFEGMSAQETAIFAEEMMLSGEVIDLTGISRPKIDKFSTGGVGDKTSLVLVPLAAAAGVVMPTMNGVDEEHIISNLDKLSAIPGFNPVLDLKGFK
;
A
#
# COMPACT_ATOMS: atom_id res chain seq x y z
N MET A 1 -5.29 -8.12 18.34
CA MET A 1 -6.73 -8.32 18.57
C MET A 1 -7.39 -6.97 18.79
N ARG A 2 -7.87 -6.34 17.73
CA ARG A 2 -8.50 -5.00 17.78
C ARG A 2 -9.91 -5.12 18.33
N LYS A 3 -10.21 -4.45 19.45
CA LYS A 3 -11.60 -4.22 19.86
C LYS A 3 -12.20 -3.20 18.89
N LYS A 4 -13.13 -3.64 18.01
CA LYS A 4 -13.98 -2.74 17.23
C LYS A 4 -14.72 -1.81 18.20
N ILE A 5 -14.33 -0.54 18.25
CA ILE A 5 -15.14 0.51 18.84
C ILE A 5 -16.23 0.81 17.82
N ILE A 6 -17.34 0.12 17.94
CA ILE A 6 -18.51 0.32 17.08
C ILE A 6 -19.25 1.53 17.62
N SER A 7 -19.22 2.64 16.88
CA SER A 7 -20.15 3.74 17.04
C SER A 7 -21.59 3.20 16.99
N ALA A 8 -22.48 3.73 17.84
CA ALA A 8 -23.83 3.21 18.07
C ALA A 8 -24.82 3.40 16.90
N ARG A 9 -24.38 3.86 15.73
CA ARG A 9 -25.17 3.82 14.49
C ARG A 9 -24.76 2.57 13.72
N LYS A 10 -25.74 1.68 13.50
CA LYS A 10 -25.54 0.47 12.69
C LYS A 10 -25.16 0.90 11.27
N PHE A 11 -23.87 0.72 10.91
CA PHE A 11 -23.41 0.94 9.54
C PHE A 11 -24.16 -0.03 8.60
N ILE A 12 -24.90 0.54 7.66
CA ILE A 12 -25.57 -0.24 6.63
C ILE A 12 -24.59 -0.34 5.48
N LYS A 13 -24.09 -1.55 5.22
CA LYS A 13 -23.16 -1.81 4.11
C LYS A 13 -23.81 -1.33 2.80
N PRO A 14 -23.21 -0.35 2.10
CA PRO A 14 -23.68 0.05 0.78
C PRO A 14 -23.39 -1.05 -0.25
N SER A 15 -24.10 -1.04 -1.37
CA SER A 15 -23.68 -1.88 -2.50
C SER A 15 -22.40 -1.30 -3.13
N PHE A 16 -21.57 -2.16 -3.71
CA PHE A 16 -20.38 -1.70 -4.41
C PHE A 16 -20.71 -0.77 -5.59
N THR A 17 -21.82 -1.04 -6.29
CA THR A 17 -22.32 -0.14 -7.34
C THR A 17 -22.59 1.27 -6.80
N HIS A 18 -23.22 1.37 -5.65
CA HIS A 18 -23.49 2.67 -5.02
C HIS A 18 -22.19 3.44 -4.68
N LEU A 19 -21.17 2.74 -4.22
CA LEU A 19 -19.86 3.36 -3.94
C LEU A 19 -19.19 3.89 -5.21
N VAL A 20 -19.25 3.09 -6.29
CA VAL A 20 -18.73 3.52 -7.60
C VAL A 20 -19.50 4.75 -8.12
N GLU A 21 -20.84 4.72 -8.06
CA GLU A 21 -21.69 5.84 -8.49
C GLU A 21 -21.42 7.09 -7.65
N LYS A 22 -21.35 6.95 -6.34
CA LYS A 22 -21.07 8.05 -5.42
C LYS A 22 -19.75 8.75 -5.78
N LYS A 23 -18.68 8.00 -6.01
CA LYS A 23 -17.38 8.57 -6.38
C LYS A 23 -17.41 9.17 -7.78
N ARG A 24 -17.98 8.47 -8.76
CA ARG A 24 -18.14 8.95 -10.14
C ARG A 24 -18.83 10.31 -10.21
N ASP A 25 -19.81 10.53 -9.32
CA ASP A 25 -20.61 11.75 -9.28
C ASP A 25 -19.98 12.83 -8.37
N GLY A 26 -18.70 12.68 -7.99
CA GLY A 26 -17.93 13.66 -7.20
C GLY A 26 -18.21 13.61 -5.69
N GLY A 27 -18.89 12.57 -5.19
CA GLY A 27 -19.13 12.39 -3.77
C GLY A 27 -17.90 11.89 -3.00
N GLU A 28 -17.80 12.27 -1.73
CA GLU A 28 -16.75 11.78 -0.82
C GLU A 28 -17.25 10.59 -0.01
N PHE A 29 -16.36 9.60 0.18
CA PHE A 29 -16.64 8.47 1.06
C PHE A 29 -16.59 8.88 2.52
N SER A 30 -17.46 8.30 3.34
CA SER A 30 -17.28 8.35 4.80
C SER A 30 -16.14 7.44 5.25
N ASP A 31 -15.63 7.66 6.46
CA ASP A 31 -14.60 6.82 7.06
C ASP A 31 -14.99 5.33 7.06
N GLU A 32 -16.26 5.04 7.35
CA GLU A 32 -16.78 3.67 7.37
C GLU A 32 -16.87 3.07 5.96
N GLU A 33 -17.17 3.88 4.95
CA GLU A 33 -17.21 3.44 3.55
C GLU A 33 -15.79 3.12 3.05
N VAL A 34 -14.80 3.96 3.38
CA VAL A 34 -13.40 3.67 3.02
C VAL A 34 -12.93 2.36 3.66
N ARG A 35 -13.18 2.16 4.96
CA ARG A 35 -12.85 0.90 5.65
C ARG A 35 -13.54 -0.29 5.01
N PHE A 36 -14.82 -0.14 4.69
CA PHE A 36 -15.58 -1.21 4.03
C PHE A 36 -15.02 -1.54 2.64
N ILE A 37 -14.59 -0.54 1.86
CA ILE A 37 -13.93 -0.75 0.56
C ILE A 37 -12.65 -1.56 0.73
N VAL A 38 -11.76 -1.16 1.63
CA VAL A 38 -10.49 -1.84 1.85
C VAL A 38 -10.72 -3.28 2.33
N ASP A 39 -11.56 -3.49 3.34
CA ASP A 39 -11.90 -4.83 3.84
C ASP A 39 -12.44 -5.72 2.69
N SER A 40 -13.36 -5.17 1.88
CA SER A 40 -13.99 -5.93 0.79
C SER A 40 -13.03 -6.29 -0.35
N ILE A 41 -12.00 -5.49 -0.59
CA ILE A 41 -10.93 -5.81 -1.54
C ILE A 41 -10.07 -6.96 -0.97
N LEU A 42 -9.65 -6.85 0.27
CA LEU A 42 -8.79 -7.84 0.94
C LEU A 42 -9.48 -9.20 1.09
N ASP A 43 -10.75 -9.19 1.48
CA ASP A 43 -11.56 -10.39 1.64
C ASP A 43 -12.06 -10.96 0.30
N LYS A 44 -11.73 -10.31 -0.83
CA LYS A 44 -12.18 -10.68 -2.18
C LYS A 44 -13.72 -10.70 -2.32
N GLU A 45 -14.41 -9.89 -1.54
CA GLU A 45 -15.86 -9.72 -1.63
C GLU A 45 -16.25 -8.81 -2.81
N MET A 46 -15.37 -7.80 -3.13
CA MET A 46 -15.60 -6.90 -4.26
C MET A 46 -15.08 -7.53 -5.56
N PRO A 47 -15.93 -7.77 -6.57
CA PRO A 47 -15.52 -8.31 -7.86
C PRO A 47 -14.52 -7.39 -8.59
N ASP A 48 -13.58 -7.96 -9.34
CA ASP A 48 -12.49 -7.23 -10.03
C ASP A 48 -13.00 -6.12 -10.94
N PHE A 49 -14.13 -6.35 -11.67
CA PHE A 49 -14.70 -5.33 -12.52
C PHE A 49 -15.24 -4.12 -11.73
N GLN A 50 -15.70 -4.33 -10.50
CA GLN A 50 -16.12 -3.23 -9.62
C GLN A 50 -14.93 -2.52 -8.98
N GLN A 51 -13.87 -3.25 -8.65
CA GLN A 51 -12.60 -2.65 -8.20
C GLN A 51 -12.02 -1.77 -9.30
N ALA A 52 -11.98 -2.25 -10.55
CA ALA A 52 -11.52 -1.47 -11.69
C ALA A 52 -12.39 -0.22 -11.92
N ALA A 53 -13.72 -0.35 -11.85
CA ALA A 53 -14.63 0.78 -11.97
C ALA A 53 -14.43 1.81 -10.84
N LEU A 54 -14.24 1.36 -9.61
CA LEU A 54 -13.96 2.22 -8.46
C LEU A 54 -12.61 2.95 -8.62
N ALA A 55 -11.57 2.23 -9.04
CA ALA A 55 -10.24 2.81 -9.28
C ALA A 55 -10.31 3.90 -10.36
N MET A 56 -11.06 3.68 -11.44
CA MET A 56 -11.26 4.69 -12.48
C MET A 56 -12.06 5.90 -11.98
N ALA A 57 -13.10 5.69 -11.16
CA ALA A 57 -13.83 6.79 -10.55
C ALA A 57 -12.93 7.63 -9.64
N VAL A 58 -12.10 6.98 -8.81
CA VAL A 58 -11.09 7.65 -7.98
C VAL A 58 -10.05 8.38 -8.83
N TYR A 59 -9.62 7.80 -9.94
CA TYR A 59 -8.65 8.43 -10.84
C TYR A 59 -9.16 9.75 -11.41
N PHE A 60 -10.43 9.82 -11.79
CA PHE A 60 -11.02 11.03 -12.39
C PHE A 60 -11.43 12.09 -11.36
N GLU A 61 -12.02 11.66 -10.25
CA GLU A 61 -12.58 12.58 -9.23
C GLU A 61 -11.60 12.87 -8.09
N GLY A 62 -10.56 12.05 -7.92
CA GLY A 62 -9.62 12.15 -6.82
C GLY A 62 -10.19 11.65 -5.50
N MET A 63 -9.41 11.85 -4.45
CA MET A 63 -9.77 11.58 -3.06
C MET A 63 -9.47 12.81 -2.21
N SER A 64 -10.34 13.09 -1.24
CA SER A 64 -10.05 14.11 -0.25
C SER A 64 -8.87 13.70 0.65
N ALA A 65 -8.29 14.66 1.38
CA ALA A 65 -7.23 14.36 2.32
C ALA A 65 -7.66 13.36 3.42
N GLN A 66 -8.93 13.44 3.84
CA GLN A 66 -9.51 12.53 4.83
C GLN A 66 -9.64 11.11 4.26
N GLU A 67 -10.24 10.97 3.07
CA GLU A 67 -10.35 9.67 2.38
C GLU A 67 -8.97 9.03 2.19
N THR A 68 -8.00 9.81 1.71
CA THR A 68 -6.63 9.33 1.49
C THR A 68 -5.97 8.86 2.78
N ALA A 69 -6.13 9.61 3.87
CA ALA A 69 -5.55 9.24 5.16
C ALA A 69 -6.13 7.94 5.72
N ILE A 70 -7.46 7.79 5.68
CA ILE A 70 -8.13 6.56 6.13
C ILE A 70 -7.76 5.37 5.25
N PHE A 71 -7.75 5.58 3.92
CA PHE A 71 -7.39 4.53 2.97
C PHE A 71 -5.95 4.03 3.22
N ALA A 72 -5.00 4.96 3.39
CA ALA A 72 -3.61 4.63 3.69
C ALA A 72 -3.46 3.92 5.04
N GLU A 73 -4.19 4.36 6.08
CA GLU A 73 -4.18 3.71 7.40
C GLU A 73 -4.70 2.27 7.32
N GLU A 74 -5.84 2.05 6.67
CA GLU A 74 -6.41 0.71 6.56
C GLU A 74 -5.53 -0.21 5.69
N MET A 75 -4.97 0.28 4.60
CA MET A 75 -4.00 -0.46 3.79
C MET A 75 -2.76 -0.85 4.61
N MET A 76 -2.20 0.09 5.38
CA MET A 76 -1.04 -0.18 6.25
C MET A 76 -1.35 -1.25 7.30
N LEU A 77 -2.56 -1.23 7.86
CA LEU A 77 -2.97 -2.15 8.92
C LEU A 77 -3.50 -3.49 8.41
N SER A 78 -3.69 -3.63 7.10
CA SER A 78 -4.18 -4.85 6.46
C SER A 78 -3.15 -5.98 6.42
N GLY A 79 -1.87 -5.63 6.45
CA GLY A 79 -0.75 -6.57 6.39
C GLY A 79 0.04 -6.67 7.69
N GLU A 80 1.18 -7.36 7.61
CA GLU A 80 2.13 -7.41 8.72
C GLU A 80 2.90 -6.09 8.83
N VAL A 81 2.89 -5.50 10.01
CA VAL A 81 3.67 -4.29 10.31
C VAL A 81 5.00 -4.70 10.92
N ILE A 82 6.09 -4.33 10.25
CA ILE A 82 7.43 -4.65 10.71
C ILE A 82 7.86 -3.67 11.81
N ASP A 83 8.06 -4.18 13.01
CA ASP A 83 8.59 -3.37 14.11
C ASP A 83 10.12 -3.23 14.01
N LEU A 84 10.56 -2.01 13.73
CA LEU A 84 11.97 -1.62 13.65
C LEU A 84 12.39 -0.68 14.82
N THR A 85 11.62 -0.62 15.88
CA THR A 85 11.90 0.28 17.04
C THR A 85 13.19 -0.08 17.76
N GLY A 86 13.60 -1.36 17.71
CA GLY A 86 14.88 -1.84 18.26
C GLY A 86 16.13 -1.29 17.56
N ILE A 87 15.99 -0.68 16.39
CA ILE A 87 17.10 -0.07 15.65
C ILE A 87 17.17 1.41 16.01
N SER A 88 18.24 1.86 16.67
CA SER A 88 18.39 3.24 17.13
C SER A 88 18.79 4.26 16.03
N ARG A 89 19.33 3.78 14.90
CA ARG A 89 19.73 4.64 13.78
C ARG A 89 18.53 5.28 13.07
N PRO A 90 18.69 6.45 12.43
CA PRO A 90 17.67 7.06 11.61
C PRO A 90 17.18 6.08 10.53
N LYS A 91 15.87 6.00 10.37
CA LYS A 91 15.20 5.17 9.38
C LYS A 91 14.51 6.07 8.38
N ILE A 92 14.75 5.86 7.11
CA ILE A 92 14.08 6.56 6.02
C ILE A 92 13.63 5.54 4.98
N ASP A 93 12.52 5.82 4.36
CA ASP A 93 12.06 5.07 3.21
C ASP A 93 11.98 5.98 1.99
N LYS A 94 12.00 5.38 0.82
CA LYS A 94 11.91 6.06 -0.45
C LYS A 94 10.86 5.37 -1.30
N PHE A 95 9.89 6.14 -1.71
CA PHE A 95 8.83 5.68 -2.58
C PHE A 95 9.15 6.00 -4.05
N SER A 96 8.86 5.06 -4.94
CA SER A 96 8.89 5.29 -6.39
C SER A 96 7.49 5.60 -6.89
N THR A 97 7.35 6.61 -7.73
CA THR A 97 6.07 6.93 -8.39
C THR A 97 5.73 5.99 -9.56
N GLY A 98 6.57 4.99 -9.83
CA GLY A 98 6.40 4.07 -10.96
C GLY A 98 6.94 4.62 -12.28
N GLY A 99 6.51 4.08 -13.39
CA GLY A 99 6.88 4.52 -14.73
C GLY A 99 8.17 3.88 -15.26
N VAL A 100 9.25 4.61 -15.41
CA VAL A 100 10.47 4.16 -16.12
C VAL A 100 11.34 3.17 -15.32
N GLY A 101 10.93 2.80 -14.14
CA GLY A 101 11.67 1.92 -13.23
C GLY A 101 12.55 2.67 -12.25
N ASP A 102 12.78 2.05 -11.09
CA ASP A 102 13.45 2.68 -9.95
C ASP A 102 14.92 2.28 -9.85
N LYS A 103 15.71 2.57 -10.87
CA LYS A 103 17.17 2.30 -10.87
C LYS A 103 17.90 3.10 -9.79
N THR A 104 17.37 4.23 -9.40
CA THR A 104 17.96 5.13 -8.40
C THR A 104 18.09 4.44 -7.05
N SER A 105 17.14 3.59 -6.65
CA SER A 105 17.19 2.85 -5.39
C SER A 105 18.39 1.90 -5.31
N LEU A 106 18.83 1.32 -6.41
CA LEU A 106 20.00 0.42 -6.42
C LEU A 106 21.30 1.13 -5.99
N VAL A 107 21.38 2.44 -6.19
CA VAL A 107 22.51 3.26 -5.78
C VAL A 107 22.25 3.93 -4.45
N LEU A 108 21.03 4.46 -4.27
CA LEU A 108 20.65 5.26 -3.10
C LEU A 108 20.68 4.43 -1.81
N VAL A 109 20.15 3.21 -1.84
CA VAL A 109 20.07 2.35 -0.65
C VAL A 109 21.45 2.05 -0.05
N PRO A 110 22.43 1.53 -0.80
CA PRO A 110 23.76 1.27 -0.24
C PRO A 110 24.50 2.57 0.11
N LEU A 111 24.28 3.66 -0.60
CA LEU A 111 24.88 4.96 -0.28
C LEU A 111 24.35 5.51 1.05
N ALA A 112 23.04 5.47 1.28
CA ALA A 112 22.43 5.87 2.55
C ALA A 112 22.87 4.97 3.71
N ALA A 113 23.00 3.66 3.47
CA ALA A 113 23.53 2.72 4.45
C ALA A 113 24.97 3.05 4.84
N ALA A 114 25.83 3.38 3.86
CA ALA A 114 27.21 3.83 4.10
C ALA A 114 27.26 5.15 4.89
N ALA A 115 26.27 6.01 4.73
CA ALA A 115 26.12 7.24 5.53
C ALA A 115 25.51 7.01 6.94
N GLY A 116 25.24 5.77 7.32
CA GLY A 116 24.72 5.40 8.64
C GLY A 116 23.20 5.43 8.79
N VAL A 117 22.46 5.58 7.68
CA VAL A 117 21.01 5.57 7.66
C VAL A 117 20.49 4.17 7.36
N VAL A 118 19.39 3.76 8.00
CA VAL A 118 18.70 2.51 7.70
C VAL A 118 17.60 2.78 6.67
N MET A 119 17.64 2.04 5.56
CA MET A 119 16.61 2.11 4.52
C MET A 119 15.93 0.73 4.36
N PRO A 120 14.85 0.47 5.10
CA PRO A 120 14.10 -0.78 5.00
C PRO A 120 13.22 -0.76 3.76
N THR A 121 13.78 -1.07 2.60
CA THR A 121 13.05 -1.06 1.33
C THR A 121 12.33 -2.38 1.09
N MET A 122 11.05 -2.26 0.72
CA MET A 122 10.26 -3.38 0.21
C MET A 122 9.88 -3.11 -1.24
N ASN A 123 9.96 -4.15 -2.07
CA ASN A 123 9.57 -4.07 -3.47
C ASN A 123 8.53 -5.17 -3.75
N GLY A 124 7.46 -4.81 -4.44
CA GLY A 124 6.53 -5.78 -4.98
C GLY A 124 7.15 -6.53 -6.16
N VAL A 125 6.65 -7.72 -6.43
CA VAL A 125 6.87 -8.40 -7.70
C VAL A 125 5.86 -7.80 -8.67
N ASP A 126 6.34 -7.10 -9.69
CA ASP A 126 5.48 -6.57 -10.73
C ASP A 126 5.29 -7.64 -11.80
N GLU A 127 4.08 -8.11 -11.98
CA GLU A 127 3.75 -9.16 -12.95
C GLU A 127 3.62 -8.63 -14.39
N GLU A 128 3.53 -7.32 -14.59
CA GLU A 128 3.25 -6.72 -15.90
C GLU A 128 4.32 -5.70 -16.34
N HIS A 129 5.33 -6.17 -17.08
CA HIS A 129 6.15 -5.38 -18.01
C HIS A 129 7.26 -4.48 -17.47
N ILE A 130 7.45 -4.31 -16.18
CA ILE A 130 8.57 -3.54 -15.63
C ILE A 130 9.47 -4.48 -14.82
N ILE A 131 10.71 -4.65 -15.25
CA ILE A 131 11.72 -5.39 -14.49
C ILE A 131 11.87 -4.71 -13.12
N SER A 132 11.40 -5.38 -12.08
CA SER A 132 11.43 -4.87 -10.71
C SER A 132 12.87 -4.72 -10.19
N ASN A 133 13.07 -4.03 -9.09
CA ASN A 133 14.38 -4.00 -8.45
C ASN A 133 14.78 -5.39 -7.91
N LEU A 134 13.80 -6.22 -7.56
CA LEU A 134 14.01 -7.61 -7.18
C LEU A 134 14.69 -8.41 -8.29
N ASP A 135 14.18 -8.31 -9.53
CA ASP A 135 14.77 -9.01 -10.68
C ASP A 135 16.19 -8.56 -10.96
N LYS A 136 16.44 -7.24 -10.87
CA LYS A 136 17.80 -6.68 -11.06
C LYS A 136 18.76 -7.16 -10.00
N LEU A 137 18.35 -7.22 -8.74
CA LEU A 137 19.16 -7.68 -7.62
C LEU A 137 19.38 -9.20 -7.68
N SER A 138 18.41 -9.97 -8.16
CA SER A 138 18.54 -11.42 -8.37
C SER A 138 19.61 -11.78 -9.41
N ALA A 139 19.95 -10.85 -10.31
CA ALA A 139 21.03 -11.03 -11.27
C ALA A 139 22.43 -10.96 -10.64
N ILE A 140 22.55 -10.50 -9.40
CA ILE A 140 23.83 -10.44 -8.68
C ILE A 140 24.14 -11.82 -8.06
N PRO A 141 25.22 -12.50 -8.46
CA PRO A 141 25.55 -13.82 -7.92
C PRO A 141 25.67 -13.80 -6.39
N GLY A 142 24.92 -14.69 -5.72
CA GLY A 142 24.94 -14.83 -4.26
C GLY A 142 24.10 -13.82 -3.49
N PHE A 143 23.45 -12.87 -4.16
CA PHE A 143 22.52 -11.97 -3.51
C PHE A 143 21.12 -12.62 -3.39
N ASN A 144 20.55 -12.64 -2.19
CA ASN A 144 19.18 -13.09 -1.96
C ASN A 144 18.26 -11.88 -1.70
N PRO A 145 17.45 -11.45 -2.67
CA PRO A 145 16.55 -10.32 -2.51
C PRO A 145 15.26 -10.69 -1.76
N VAL A 146 14.96 -11.98 -1.58
CA VAL A 146 13.74 -12.44 -0.89
C VAL A 146 14.12 -12.89 0.51
N LEU A 147 13.72 -12.11 1.49
CA LEU A 147 13.99 -12.37 2.90
C LEU A 147 12.68 -12.65 3.63
N ASP A 148 12.71 -13.56 4.59
CA ASP A 148 11.65 -13.67 5.59
C ASP A 148 11.77 -12.52 6.62
N LEU A 149 10.76 -12.37 7.47
CA LEU A 149 10.73 -11.32 8.50
C LEU A 149 11.95 -11.35 9.44
N LYS A 150 12.54 -12.52 9.64
CA LYS A 150 13.70 -12.74 10.50
C LYS A 150 14.99 -12.29 9.82
N GLY A 151 15.11 -12.55 8.52
CA GLY A 151 16.25 -12.12 7.72
C GLY A 151 16.20 -10.62 7.38
N PHE A 152 15.01 -10.02 7.41
CA PHE A 152 14.81 -8.59 7.16
C PHE A 152 15.25 -7.72 8.34
N LYS A 153 15.14 -8.21 9.58
CA LYS A 153 15.57 -7.54 10.83
C LYS A 153 17.03 -7.74 11.12
#